data_6dd888d3ec7d3ba89b6f88e8880f1694
#
_entry.id   6dd888d3ec7d3ba89b6f88e8880f1694
#
_cell.length_a   1.000
_cell.length_b   1.000
_cell.length_c   1.000
_cell.angle_alpha   90.00
_cell.angle_beta   90.00
_cell.angle_gamma   90.00
#
_symmetry.space_group_name_H-M   'P 1'
#
loop_
_entity.id
_entity.type
_entity.pdbx_description
1 polymer ?
#
loop_
_entity_poly.entity_id
_entity_poly.type
_entity_poly.pdbx_seq_one_letter_code
_entity_poly.pdbx_strand_id
1 'polypeptide(L)'
;MPHKARKDTTFHHSYLLLLGLLSLHSSAEPQITSWYTSQSGKYARIFTSKENEAASLTSTTWSRGRGNQSSPTYAGVHEIHHDDSWVYIRTSGLGFHVMGPWYLDEAKTRNFPNFPSNTATTYRIPRSPTSFNGTVTTGFGAIGYFVDGVALFDATDTFSYINGSASDASPQGGGRGDGVWNRDAYVNEGVTFDSANAHQAGNLHHYHANAPAIRYLLNDSVDYNSETNRYTENFNGGHSPILGWVADGHPIYGPYGFSDPEDLDSPVRLLRSGYQKRDGSNGSTNLSRTGRTSLPDWANRLQGRSTSLAANQYGPAVSTAYILGHYLEDYAYKGDLGLSHGEDFDLDEYNGRFCVTPEFPEGVWAYFTTISADGTPVFPYNVGRNFYGTPTGSSVNTIPENASLSFIGGPSTQHTAVEIRKNGGVMTLTWSTVEGGSYQLENSTDLETWVEEGAEVIADGTSKSTISRAGNTSRFYRLKRTGIAAYDQTGFDNQFEEEQPGDGGGAGGGSDNFVATFTGPPLPPANILQDLRIGNPGVPAALVSRDSSTQITISFDATALGPGSHAVYVFFTTPNGNRLTLTSTNRYSP
;
A
#
# COMPACT_ATOMS: atom_id res chain seq x y z
N MET A 1 -78.23 48.20 -16.93
CA MET A 1 -77.40 47.02 -17.06
C MET A 1 -76.05 47.35 -16.42
N PRO A 2 -75.68 46.72 -15.29
CA PRO A 2 -74.53 47.17 -14.53
C PRO A 2 -73.30 46.39 -14.85
N HIS A 3 -72.18 47.13 -14.97
CA HIS A 3 -70.81 46.67 -15.05
C HIS A 3 -70.34 46.00 -13.74
N LYS A 4 -69.84 44.79 -13.81
CA LYS A 4 -69.08 44.12 -12.71
C LYS A 4 -67.61 44.49 -12.79
N ALA A 5 -67.13 45.14 -11.74
CA ALA A 5 -65.71 45.38 -11.53
C ALA A 5 -64.95 44.09 -11.18
N ARG A 6 -63.82 43.86 -11.86
CA ARG A 6 -62.85 42.83 -11.51
C ARG A 6 -61.89 43.39 -10.46
N LYS A 7 -61.73 42.68 -9.35
CA LYS A 7 -60.72 42.96 -8.34
C LYS A 7 -59.43 42.24 -8.81
N ASP A 8 -58.41 42.99 -9.04
CA ASP A 8 -57.04 42.47 -9.24
C ASP A 8 -56.43 42.16 -7.87
N THR A 9 -56.12 40.87 -7.65
CA THR A 9 -55.36 40.40 -6.50
C THR A 9 -53.92 40.20 -6.95
N THR A 10 -53.05 41.12 -6.57
CA THR A 10 -51.59 41.04 -6.77
C THR A 10 -51.02 40.03 -5.77
N PHE A 11 -50.59 38.87 -6.27
CA PHE A 11 -49.79 37.91 -5.51
C PHE A 11 -48.31 38.34 -5.54
N HIS A 12 -47.79 38.77 -4.40
CA HIS A 12 -46.38 38.93 -4.19
C HIS A 12 -45.74 37.56 -3.99
N HIS A 13 -44.98 37.09 -4.99
CA HIS A 13 -44.12 35.94 -4.83
C HIS A 13 -42.80 36.43 -4.23
N SER A 14 -42.64 36.20 -2.91
CA SER A 14 -41.32 36.30 -2.26
C SER A 14 -40.49 35.09 -2.66
N TYR A 15 -39.56 35.26 -3.54
CA TYR A 15 -38.50 34.27 -3.80
C TYR A 15 -37.56 34.28 -2.59
N LEU A 16 -37.67 33.28 -1.72
CA LEU A 16 -36.61 32.94 -0.76
C LEU A 16 -35.47 32.31 -1.56
N LEU A 17 -34.39 33.08 -1.77
CA LEU A 17 -33.13 32.54 -2.26
C LEU A 17 -32.51 31.68 -1.12
N LEU A 18 -32.70 30.36 -1.17
CA LEU A 18 -31.98 29.41 -0.35
C LEU A 18 -30.57 29.33 -0.92
N LEU A 19 -29.63 30.13 -0.40
CA LEU A 19 -28.22 29.93 -0.61
C LEU A 19 -27.84 28.62 0.15
N GLY A 20 -27.88 27.51 -0.56
CA GLY A 20 -27.24 26.29 -0.12
C GLY A 20 -25.73 26.55 -0.05
N LEU A 21 -25.21 26.71 1.16
CA LEU A 21 -23.79 26.51 1.42
C LEU A 21 -23.46 25.06 1.02
N LEU A 22 -23.02 24.86 -0.22
CA LEU A 22 -22.24 23.70 -0.57
C LEU A 22 -20.95 23.81 0.28
N SER A 23 -20.95 23.13 1.41
CA SER A 23 -19.70 22.77 2.07
C SER A 23 -18.93 21.91 1.05
N LEU A 24 -17.96 22.52 0.40
CA LEU A 24 -16.91 21.80 -0.30
C LEU A 24 -16.17 20.98 0.77
N HIS A 25 -16.68 19.79 1.05
CA HIS A 25 -15.85 18.76 1.66
C HIS A 25 -14.81 18.45 0.59
N SER A 26 -13.61 18.97 0.74
CA SER A 26 -12.46 18.43 0.06
C SER A 26 -12.35 16.98 0.53
N SER A 27 -12.92 16.05 -0.22
CA SER A 27 -12.66 14.64 -0.02
C SER A 27 -11.14 14.49 -0.15
N ALA A 28 -10.52 13.94 0.88
CA ALA A 28 -9.09 13.66 0.83
C ALA A 28 -8.83 12.79 -0.38
N GLU A 29 -7.94 13.23 -1.27
CA GLU A 29 -7.65 12.56 -2.53
C GLU A 29 -6.94 11.22 -2.25
N PRO A 30 -7.52 10.06 -2.62
CA PRO A 30 -6.95 8.76 -2.26
C PRO A 30 -5.50 8.57 -2.70
N GLN A 31 -5.11 9.15 -3.86
CA GLN A 31 -3.73 9.11 -4.33
C GLN A 31 -2.72 9.80 -3.42
N ILE A 32 -3.16 10.74 -2.59
CA ILE A 32 -2.31 11.44 -1.62
C ILE A 32 -2.36 10.75 -0.26
N THR A 33 -3.51 10.19 0.12
CA THR A 33 -3.80 9.80 1.50
C THR A 33 -3.74 8.30 1.76
N SER A 34 -3.68 7.44 0.73
CA SER A 34 -3.66 5.99 0.90
C SER A 34 -2.30 5.41 1.32
N TRP A 35 -1.22 6.20 1.26
CA TRP A 35 0.13 5.72 1.51
C TRP A 35 0.38 5.38 2.97
N TYR A 36 1.01 4.24 3.19
CA TYR A 36 1.50 3.82 4.49
C TYR A 36 2.89 4.42 4.71
N THR A 37 2.98 5.33 5.66
CA THR A 37 4.16 6.20 5.79
C THR A 37 5.09 5.76 6.92
N SER A 38 6.32 6.27 6.89
CA SER A 38 7.30 6.13 7.97
C SER A 38 6.86 6.76 9.30
N GLN A 39 5.71 7.46 9.34
CA GLN A 39 5.08 7.94 10.58
C GLN A 39 4.76 6.79 11.54
N SER A 40 4.59 5.57 11.02
CA SER A 40 4.45 4.38 11.85
C SER A 40 5.63 4.14 12.80
N GLY A 41 6.80 4.73 12.53
CA GLY A 41 8.03 4.54 13.31
C GLY A 41 8.71 3.18 13.11
N LYS A 42 8.16 2.30 12.29
CA LYS A 42 8.64 0.93 12.13
C LYS A 42 9.86 0.86 11.22
N TYR A 43 10.92 0.25 11.69
CA TYR A 43 12.09 -0.07 10.87
C TYR A 43 11.82 -1.24 9.92
N ALA A 44 12.36 -1.13 8.71
CA ALA A 44 12.48 -2.27 7.81
C ALA A 44 13.39 -3.33 8.44
N ARG A 45 13.00 -4.60 8.35
CA ARG A 45 13.71 -5.72 8.95
C ARG A 45 13.60 -6.98 8.12
N ILE A 46 14.60 -7.83 8.23
CA ILE A 46 14.64 -9.10 7.50
C ILE A 46 14.97 -10.28 8.42
N PHE A 47 14.55 -11.47 8.00
CA PHE A 47 15.19 -12.70 8.40
C PHE A 47 16.38 -12.96 7.48
N THR A 48 17.59 -13.07 8.02
CA THR A 48 18.80 -13.28 7.22
C THR A 48 19.00 -14.75 6.84
N SER A 49 18.30 -15.68 7.49
CA SER A 49 18.31 -17.11 7.22
C SER A 49 17.05 -17.79 7.77
N LYS A 50 16.80 -19.06 7.35
CA LYS A 50 15.70 -19.88 7.86
C LYS A 50 15.84 -20.23 9.36
N GLU A 51 17.07 -20.28 9.86
CA GLU A 51 17.35 -20.50 11.28
C GLU A 51 16.90 -19.26 12.09
N ASN A 52 17.16 -18.06 11.55
CA ASN A 52 16.70 -16.81 12.17
C ASN A 52 15.17 -16.65 12.05
N GLU A 53 14.56 -17.07 10.93
CA GLU A 53 13.10 -17.14 10.79
C GLU A 53 12.49 -18.05 11.85
N ALA A 54 13.01 -19.28 11.99
CA ALA A 54 12.53 -20.25 12.98
C ALA A 54 12.73 -19.79 14.44
N ALA A 55 13.71 -18.94 14.69
CA ALA A 55 13.97 -18.35 16.00
C ALA A 55 13.33 -16.96 16.20
N SER A 56 12.55 -16.47 15.23
CA SER A 56 11.96 -15.13 15.20
C SER A 56 13.01 -14.01 15.42
N LEU A 57 14.25 -14.24 14.97
CA LEU A 57 15.36 -13.29 15.11
C LEU A 57 15.47 -12.39 13.87
N THR A 58 15.02 -11.16 13.97
CA THR A 58 15.08 -10.17 12.89
C THR A 58 16.34 -9.32 12.96
N SER A 59 16.72 -8.73 11.82
CA SER A 59 17.79 -7.74 11.75
C SER A 59 17.32 -6.49 11.02
N THR A 60 17.66 -5.31 11.55
CA THR A 60 17.44 -4.00 10.92
C THR A 60 18.64 -3.53 10.11
N THR A 61 19.75 -4.27 10.17
CA THR A 61 20.96 -4.06 9.36
C THR A 61 21.42 -5.38 8.74
N TRP A 62 21.87 -5.35 7.51
CA TRP A 62 22.29 -6.55 6.78
C TRP A 62 23.19 -6.23 5.60
N SER A 63 23.88 -7.25 5.08
CA SER A 63 24.66 -7.14 3.86
C SER A 63 24.74 -8.49 3.15
N ARG A 64 24.35 -8.53 1.86
CA ARG A 64 24.57 -9.65 0.93
C ARG A 64 24.48 -9.16 -0.50
N GLY A 65 25.50 -9.42 -1.30
CA GLY A 65 25.53 -9.04 -2.71
C GLY A 65 25.38 -7.53 -2.91
N ARG A 66 24.38 -7.11 -3.66
CA ARG A 66 24.09 -5.68 -3.90
C ARG A 66 23.34 -5.01 -2.76
N GLY A 67 22.72 -5.77 -1.87
CA GLY A 67 21.95 -5.24 -0.76
C GLY A 67 22.81 -5.02 0.48
N ASN A 68 23.15 -3.76 0.74
CA ASN A 68 23.86 -3.33 1.93
C ASN A 68 23.04 -2.28 2.68
N GLN A 69 22.49 -2.68 3.82
CA GLN A 69 21.76 -1.82 4.74
C GLN A 69 22.55 -1.71 6.03
N SER A 70 23.51 -0.78 6.06
CA SER A 70 24.47 -0.62 7.16
C SER A 70 23.90 0.10 8.39
N SER A 71 22.77 0.80 8.23
CA SER A 71 22.04 1.47 9.32
C SER A 71 20.55 1.22 9.19
N PRO A 72 19.79 1.18 10.31
CA PRO A 72 18.34 1.04 10.25
C PRO A 72 17.69 2.12 9.39
N THR A 73 16.67 1.73 8.62
CA THR A 73 15.83 2.66 7.85
C THR A 73 14.36 2.33 8.08
N TYR A 74 13.49 3.32 8.11
CA TYR A 74 12.06 3.07 8.24
C TYR A 74 11.50 2.39 6.98
N ALA A 75 10.56 1.48 7.20
CA ALA A 75 9.71 0.97 6.14
C ALA A 75 8.72 2.04 5.68
N GLY A 76 8.17 1.87 4.48
CA GLY A 76 7.11 2.71 3.94
C GLY A 76 7.56 3.95 3.20
N VAL A 77 6.57 4.80 2.94
CA VAL A 77 6.76 6.06 2.21
C VAL A 77 7.26 7.14 3.17
N HIS A 78 8.35 7.79 2.81
CA HIS A 78 9.05 8.77 3.64
C HIS A 78 8.67 10.22 3.33
N GLU A 79 8.26 10.50 2.11
CA GLU A 79 7.77 11.82 1.69
C GLU A 79 6.63 11.65 0.69
N ILE A 80 5.64 12.53 0.79
CA ILE A 80 4.54 12.66 -0.17
C ILE A 80 4.43 14.13 -0.53
N HIS A 81 4.56 14.42 -1.81
CA HIS A 81 4.33 15.75 -2.36
C HIS A 81 3.32 15.63 -3.50
N HIS A 82 2.68 16.74 -3.85
CA HIS A 82 1.79 16.78 -5.02
C HIS A 82 1.79 18.16 -5.67
N ASP A 83 1.51 18.18 -6.95
CA ASP A 83 1.09 19.34 -7.71
C ASP A 83 -0.23 19.04 -8.45
N ASP A 84 -0.65 19.87 -9.38
CA ASP A 84 -1.92 19.68 -10.10
C ASP A 84 -1.93 18.41 -10.97
N SER A 85 -0.76 17.92 -11.37
CA SER A 85 -0.60 16.81 -12.31
C SER A 85 -0.13 15.51 -11.68
N TRP A 86 0.62 15.59 -10.57
CA TRP A 86 1.37 14.47 -10.03
C TRP A 86 1.27 14.34 -8.52
N VAL A 87 1.29 13.10 -8.06
CA VAL A 87 1.71 12.75 -6.70
C VAL A 87 3.13 12.20 -6.78
N TYR A 88 4.00 12.69 -5.93
CA TYR A 88 5.38 12.23 -5.78
C TYR A 88 5.52 11.51 -4.44
N ILE A 89 6.08 10.33 -4.47
CA ILE A 89 6.46 9.60 -3.24
C ILE A 89 7.96 9.42 -3.20
N ARG A 90 8.55 9.53 -2.01
CA ARG A 90 9.91 9.05 -1.74
C ARG A 90 9.83 7.89 -0.76
N THR A 91 10.44 6.77 -1.10
CA THR A 91 10.34 5.53 -0.33
C THR A 91 11.69 4.84 -0.19
N SER A 92 11.84 4.06 0.88
CA SER A 92 12.96 3.12 1.02
C SER A 92 12.85 1.94 0.03
N GLY A 93 11.65 1.63 -0.44
CA GLY A 93 11.36 0.43 -1.21
C GLY A 93 11.36 -0.84 -0.36
N LEU A 94 11.30 -0.72 0.97
CA LEU A 94 11.33 -1.84 1.91
C LEU A 94 9.97 -1.99 2.60
N GLY A 95 9.47 -3.22 2.67
CA GLY A 95 8.15 -3.54 3.21
C GLY A 95 8.04 -3.43 4.73
N PHE A 96 6.81 -3.36 5.22
CA PHE A 96 6.49 -3.33 6.66
C PHE A 96 6.55 -4.69 7.34
N HIS A 97 6.36 -5.77 6.59
CA HIS A 97 6.49 -7.13 7.11
C HIS A 97 7.96 -7.47 7.42
N VAL A 98 8.20 -8.55 8.13
CA VAL A 98 9.55 -9.10 8.23
C VAL A 98 9.87 -9.77 6.90
N MET A 99 10.68 -9.12 6.09
CA MET A 99 11.03 -9.59 4.76
C MET A 99 11.97 -10.81 4.81
N GLY A 100 11.91 -11.66 3.78
CA GLY A 100 12.75 -12.86 3.65
C GLY A 100 12.34 -14.02 4.56
N PRO A 101 13.21 -15.04 4.73
CA PRO A 101 14.50 -15.21 4.03
C PRO A 101 14.32 -15.76 2.61
N TRP A 102 15.26 -15.47 1.73
CA TRP A 102 15.17 -15.81 0.30
C TRP A 102 16.18 -16.87 -0.12
N TYR A 103 15.72 -17.82 -0.95
CA TYR A 103 16.49 -18.97 -1.42
C TYR A 103 16.26 -19.20 -2.91
N LEU A 104 17.17 -19.95 -3.55
CA LEU A 104 17.07 -20.34 -4.97
C LEU A 104 16.48 -21.76 -5.14
N ASP A 105 16.10 -22.43 -4.06
CA ASP A 105 15.56 -23.79 -4.09
C ASP A 105 14.59 -24.06 -2.94
N GLU A 106 13.64 -24.97 -3.16
CA GLU A 106 12.62 -25.38 -2.19
C GLU A 106 13.22 -25.96 -0.90
N ALA A 107 14.40 -26.59 -0.99
CA ALA A 107 15.08 -27.18 0.17
C ALA A 107 15.73 -26.08 1.05
N LYS A 108 15.70 -24.82 0.62
CA LYS A 108 16.31 -23.68 1.30
C LYS A 108 17.79 -23.92 1.62
N THR A 109 18.54 -24.46 0.63
CA THR A 109 19.98 -24.77 0.76
C THR A 109 20.86 -23.77 0.02
N ARG A 110 20.36 -23.14 -1.04
CA ARG A 110 21.07 -22.15 -1.83
C ARG A 110 20.50 -20.75 -1.56
N ASN A 111 21.30 -19.92 -0.91
CA ASN A 111 20.91 -18.55 -0.63
C ASN A 111 20.65 -17.74 -1.91
N PHE A 112 19.63 -16.87 -1.89
CA PHE A 112 19.47 -15.84 -2.90
C PHE A 112 20.70 -14.91 -2.89
N PRO A 113 21.19 -14.46 -4.07
CA PRO A 113 22.50 -13.78 -4.16
C PRO A 113 22.55 -12.39 -3.51
N ASN A 114 21.41 -11.71 -3.40
CA ASN A 114 21.34 -10.37 -2.87
C ASN A 114 20.32 -10.27 -1.73
N PHE A 115 20.52 -9.33 -0.82
CA PHE A 115 19.48 -8.80 0.04
C PHE A 115 18.89 -7.50 -0.58
N PRO A 116 17.69 -7.08 -0.19
CA PRO A 116 17.22 -5.74 -0.52
C PRO A 116 17.99 -4.68 0.28
N SER A 117 17.89 -3.42 -0.12
CA SER A 117 18.34 -2.30 0.70
C SER A 117 17.54 -1.05 0.33
N ASN A 118 17.61 -0.03 1.17
CA ASN A 118 17.00 1.27 0.89
C ASN A 118 17.49 1.80 -0.46
N THR A 119 16.59 1.96 -1.41
CA THR A 119 16.87 2.49 -2.74
C THR A 119 16.70 4.00 -2.83
N ALA A 120 16.13 4.62 -1.79
CA ALA A 120 15.80 6.05 -1.75
C ALA A 120 15.07 6.51 -3.03
N THR A 121 14.17 5.67 -3.53
CA THR A 121 13.48 5.93 -4.80
C THR A 121 12.49 7.07 -4.66
N THR A 122 12.52 8.00 -5.61
CA THR A 122 11.45 8.97 -5.81
C THR A 122 10.66 8.56 -7.04
N TYR A 123 9.34 8.42 -6.91
CA TYR A 123 8.44 8.01 -7.97
C TYR A 123 7.28 8.98 -8.08
N ARG A 124 6.83 9.25 -9.30
CA ARG A 124 5.65 10.08 -9.54
C ARG A 124 4.53 9.28 -10.18
N ILE A 125 3.30 9.61 -9.81
CA ILE A 125 2.07 8.97 -10.29
C ILE A 125 1.15 10.08 -10.81
N PRO A 126 0.54 9.94 -12.00
CA PRO A 126 -0.36 10.97 -12.53
C PRO A 126 -1.64 11.02 -11.70
N ARG A 127 -2.07 12.24 -11.31
CA ARG A 127 -3.32 12.47 -10.55
C ARG A 127 -4.58 12.32 -11.38
N SER A 128 -4.45 12.54 -12.67
CA SER A 128 -5.56 12.35 -13.61
C SER A 128 -5.15 11.25 -14.59
N PRO A 129 -5.61 10.01 -14.38
CA PRO A 129 -5.40 8.94 -15.34
C PRO A 129 -5.88 9.40 -16.72
N THR A 130 -5.08 9.11 -17.76
CA THR A 130 -5.52 9.41 -19.12
C THR A 130 -6.62 8.46 -19.51
N SER A 131 -7.46 8.90 -20.45
CA SER A 131 -8.47 8.04 -21.04
C SER A 131 -7.82 6.78 -21.63
N PHE A 132 -8.61 5.71 -21.66
CA PHE A 132 -8.23 4.42 -22.21
C PHE A 132 -7.48 4.50 -23.55
N ASN A 133 -6.34 3.83 -23.63
CA ASN A 133 -5.69 3.53 -24.89
C ASN A 133 -5.24 2.05 -25.02
N GLY A 134 -4.92 1.39 -23.91
CA GLY A 134 -4.63 -0.06 -23.84
C GLY A 134 -3.48 -0.58 -24.68
N THR A 135 -2.71 0.29 -25.33
CA THR A 135 -1.72 -0.09 -26.33
C THR A 135 -0.31 -0.29 -25.78
N VAL A 136 -0.04 0.16 -24.55
CA VAL A 136 1.29 0.07 -23.97
C VAL A 136 1.42 -1.20 -23.16
N THR A 137 2.32 -2.08 -23.59
CA THR A 137 2.64 -3.32 -22.88
C THR A 137 3.35 -3.00 -21.56
N THR A 138 2.98 -3.72 -20.49
CA THR A 138 3.73 -3.72 -19.23
C THR A 138 5.13 -4.28 -19.47
N GLY A 139 6.10 -3.81 -18.74
CA GLY A 139 7.50 -4.12 -19.02
C GLY A 139 8.36 -4.19 -17.76
N PHE A 140 9.66 -4.12 -17.98
CA PHE A 140 10.66 -4.31 -16.93
C PHE A 140 10.69 -3.18 -15.91
N GLY A 141 10.94 -3.55 -14.66
CA GLY A 141 11.04 -2.61 -13.54
C GLY A 141 9.69 -2.30 -12.92
N ALA A 142 9.65 -1.24 -12.13
CA ALA A 142 8.44 -0.84 -11.44
C ALA A 142 7.39 -0.32 -12.43
N ILE A 143 6.23 -0.96 -12.45
CA ILE A 143 5.04 -0.54 -13.20
C ILE A 143 4.05 0.23 -12.31
N GLY A 144 4.40 0.45 -11.05
CA GLY A 144 3.65 1.15 -10.02
C GLY A 144 4.28 0.92 -8.65
N TYR A 145 3.60 1.37 -7.62
CA TYR A 145 4.01 1.17 -6.23
C TYR A 145 2.81 0.79 -5.37
N PHE A 146 3.02 -0.17 -4.49
CA PHE A 146 2.07 -0.48 -3.43
C PHE A 146 2.11 0.61 -2.35
N VAL A 147 1.04 0.71 -1.56
CA VAL A 147 0.89 1.80 -0.57
C VAL A 147 1.95 1.77 0.54
N ASP A 148 2.61 0.63 0.76
CA ASP A 148 3.75 0.52 1.67
C ASP A 148 5.07 1.01 1.05
N GLY A 149 5.03 1.56 -0.17
CA GLY A 149 6.20 2.09 -0.87
C GLY A 149 7.07 1.05 -1.55
N VAL A 150 6.65 -0.21 -1.61
CA VAL A 150 7.35 -1.27 -2.34
C VAL A 150 6.92 -1.28 -3.81
N ALA A 151 7.86 -1.55 -4.71
CA ALA A 151 7.62 -1.56 -6.14
C ALA A 151 6.68 -2.70 -6.55
N LEU A 152 5.75 -2.39 -7.45
CA LEU A 152 4.93 -3.34 -8.18
C LEU A 152 5.63 -3.68 -9.50
N PHE A 153 5.93 -4.96 -9.73
CA PHE A 153 6.41 -5.48 -11.02
C PHE A 153 5.28 -6.21 -11.74
N ASP A 154 5.43 -6.39 -13.04
CA ASP A 154 4.45 -7.09 -13.86
C ASP A 154 4.57 -8.63 -13.73
N ALA A 155 3.72 -9.37 -14.46
CA ALA A 155 3.66 -10.82 -14.39
C ALA A 155 4.88 -11.54 -15.03
N THR A 156 5.77 -10.84 -15.74
CA THR A 156 6.94 -11.46 -16.39
C THR A 156 8.19 -11.42 -15.51
N ASP A 157 8.97 -12.49 -15.54
CA ASP A 157 10.32 -12.51 -14.94
C ASP A 157 11.42 -11.92 -15.84
N THR A 158 11.04 -11.27 -16.94
CA THR A 158 11.90 -10.65 -17.94
C THR A 158 12.61 -11.62 -18.91
N PHE A 159 12.47 -12.91 -18.71
CA PHE A 159 13.08 -13.94 -19.56
C PHE A 159 12.02 -14.65 -20.44
N SER A 160 12.48 -15.25 -21.51
CA SER A 160 11.66 -16.01 -22.43
C SER A 160 12.42 -17.23 -22.96
N TYR A 161 11.68 -18.14 -23.59
CA TYR A 161 12.26 -19.30 -24.22
C TYR A 161 13.14 -18.91 -25.42
N ILE A 162 14.24 -19.65 -25.60
CA ILE A 162 15.14 -19.57 -26.74
C ILE A 162 14.93 -20.84 -27.56
N ASN A 163 14.26 -20.73 -28.71
CA ASN A 163 14.01 -21.89 -29.56
C ASN A 163 15.31 -22.55 -30.04
N GLY A 164 16.31 -21.74 -30.41
CA GLY A 164 17.58 -22.24 -30.94
C GLY A 164 18.40 -23.08 -29.95
N SER A 165 18.31 -22.83 -28.66
CA SER A 165 18.98 -23.62 -27.61
C SER A 165 18.04 -24.61 -26.91
N ALA A 166 16.76 -24.59 -27.24
CA ALA A 166 15.72 -25.38 -26.61
C ALA A 166 15.69 -25.23 -25.07
N SER A 167 15.89 -24.01 -24.57
CA SER A 167 15.95 -23.68 -23.14
C SER A 167 15.47 -22.27 -22.86
N ASP A 168 15.05 -22.00 -21.63
CA ASP A 168 14.79 -20.64 -21.20
C ASP A 168 16.08 -19.82 -21.10
N ALA A 169 15.97 -18.53 -21.41
CA ALA A 169 17.00 -17.56 -21.03
C ALA A 169 17.08 -17.45 -19.50
N SER A 170 18.24 -17.04 -19.01
CA SER A 170 18.51 -16.90 -17.58
C SER A 170 19.41 -15.71 -17.30
N PRO A 171 19.47 -15.23 -16.05
CA PRO A 171 20.37 -14.13 -15.67
C PRO A 171 21.84 -14.37 -16.00
N GLN A 172 22.27 -15.63 -16.04
CA GLN A 172 23.65 -16.03 -16.32
C GLN A 172 23.97 -16.10 -17.81
N GLY A 173 22.94 -16.22 -18.66
CA GLY A 173 23.11 -16.41 -20.11
C GLY A 173 23.33 -15.13 -20.92
N GLY A 174 23.24 -13.96 -20.32
CA GLY A 174 23.50 -12.66 -20.97
C GLY A 174 22.45 -12.18 -21.97
N GLY A 175 21.34 -12.91 -22.13
CA GLY A 175 20.22 -12.57 -23.03
C GLY A 175 18.88 -12.75 -22.34
N ARG A 176 17.80 -12.20 -22.95
CA ARG A 176 16.45 -12.29 -22.40
C ARG A 176 15.56 -13.34 -23.10
N GLY A 177 16.08 -14.01 -24.13
CA GLY A 177 15.36 -14.99 -24.94
C GLY A 177 14.75 -14.39 -26.19
N ASP A 178 13.90 -15.18 -26.87
CA ASP A 178 13.33 -14.82 -28.18
C ASP A 178 12.12 -13.87 -28.09
N GLY A 179 11.58 -13.65 -26.87
CA GLY A 179 10.43 -12.78 -26.61
C GLY A 179 9.08 -13.34 -27.12
N VAL A 180 9.04 -14.60 -27.52
CA VAL A 180 7.81 -15.25 -28.03
C VAL A 180 7.03 -15.92 -26.90
N TRP A 181 7.72 -16.71 -26.08
CA TRP A 181 7.16 -17.40 -24.90
C TRP A 181 7.80 -16.82 -23.66
N ASN A 182 7.10 -15.86 -23.04
CA ASN A 182 7.62 -15.09 -21.91
C ASN A 182 7.32 -15.82 -20.59
N ARG A 183 8.32 -15.99 -19.78
CA ARG A 183 8.21 -16.71 -18.52
C ARG A 183 7.31 -15.95 -17.53
N ASP A 184 6.44 -16.70 -16.87
CA ASP A 184 5.61 -16.24 -15.78
C ASP A 184 6.46 -16.12 -14.50
N ALA A 185 6.52 -14.90 -13.91
CA ALA A 185 7.35 -14.65 -12.73
C ALA A 185 6.89 -15.46 -11.52
N TYR A 186 5.60 -15.51 -11.24
CA TYR A 186 5.10 -16.25 -10.08
C TYR A 186 5.43 -17.75 -10.16
N VAL A 187 5.28 -18.35 -11.34
CA VAL A 187 5.56 -19.77 -11.57
C VAL A 187 7.05 -20.07 -11.56
N ASN A 188 7.88 -19.19 -12.14
CA ASN A 188 9.31 -19.46 -12.34
C ASN A 188 10.20 -18.90 -11.22
N GLU A 189 9.77 -17.86 -10.53
CA GLU A 189 10.53 -17.22 -9.46
C GLU A 189 9.92 -17.43 -8.06
N GLY A 190 8.72 -18.01 -7.96
CA GLY A 190 8.01 -18.20 -6.70
C GLY A 190 8.82 -18.89 -5.61
N VAL A 191 9.72 -19.82 -5.99
CA VAL A 191 10.66 -20.46 -5.07
C VAL A 191 11.59 -19.46 -4.38
N THR A 192 11.80 -18.30 -4.99
CA THR A 192 12.66 -17.22 -4.47
C THR A 192 11.89 -16.17 -3.66
N PHE A 193 10.56 -16.28 -3.57
CA PHE A 193 9.75 -15.33 -2.82
C PHE A 193 9.77 -15.63 -1.33
N ASP A 194 9.64 -14.58 -0.53
CA ASP A 194 9.36 -14.72 0.90
C ASP A 194 7.87 -15.01 1.17
N SER A 195 7.48 -15.03 2.44
CA SER A 195 6.08 -15.33 2.84
C SER A 195 5.06 -14.32 2.31
N ALA A 196 5.52 -13.13 1.90
CA ALA A 196 4.69 -12.07 1.35
C ALA A 196 4.65 -12.04 -0.19
N ASN A 197 5.18 -13.06 -0.87
CA ASN A 197 5.32 -13.15 -2.33
C ASN A 197 6.25 -12.07 -2.92
N ALA A 198 7.32 -11.74 -2.21
CA ALA A 198 8.26 -10.70 -2.60
C ALA A 198 9.71 -11.19 -2.63
N HIS A 199 10.50 -10.59 -3.49
CA HIS A 199 11.95 -10.75 -3.55
C HIS A 199 12.63 -9.47 -4.08
N GLN A 200 13.88 -9.56 -4.57
CA GLN A 200 14.60 -8.39 -5.05
C GLN A 200 15.29 -8.57 -6.39
N ALA A 201 15.17 -7.57 -7.26
CA ALA A 201 16.01 -7.39 -8.45
C ALA A 201 17.22 -6.52 -8.08
N GLY A 202 18.39 -7.16 -7.95
CA GLY A 202 19.56 -6.48 -7.35
C GLY A 202 19.31 -6.19 -5.87
N ASN A 203 19.08 -4.93 -5.50
CA ASN A 203 18.71 -4.50 -4.16
C ASN A 203 17.30 -3.91 -4.07
N LEU A 204 16.56 -3.86 -5.17
CA LEU A 204 15.18 -3.35 -5.22
C LEU A 204 14.19 -4.45 -4.85
N HIS A 205 13.60 -4.36 -3.67
CA HIS A 205 12.52 -5.24 -3.21
C HIS A 205 11.24 -4.96 -3.99
N HIS A 206 10.50 -6.00 -4.37
CA HIS A 206 9.27 -5.84 -5.16
C HIS A 206 8.35 -7.06 -5.06
N TYR A 207 7.08 -6.86 -5.47
CA TYR A 207 6.06 -7.90 -5.59
C TYR A 207 5.70 -8.13 -7.05
N HIS A 208 5.48 -9.41 -7.42
CA HIS A 208 4.91 -9.79 -8.72
C HIS A 208 3.44 -10.20 -8.64
N ALA A 209 2.99 -10.64 -7.48
CA ALA A 209 1.67 -11.24 -7.28
C ALA A 209 0.97 -10.68 -6.04
N ASN A 210 -0.12 -11.34 -5.61
CA ASN A 210 -0.79 -11.03 -4.35
C ASN A 210 0.23 -10.74 -3.25
N ALA A 211 0.09 -9.59 -2.59
CA ALA A 211 0.94 -9.15 -1.49
C ALA A 211 0.20 -9.31 -0.14
N PRO A 212 0.12 -10.51 0.44
CA PRO A 212 -0.70 -10.77 1.62
C PRO A 212 -0.27 -9.95 2.83
N ALA A 213 1.01 -9.61 2.94
CA ALA A 213 1.50 -8.77 4.03
C ALA A 213 0.93 -7.36 4.02
N ILE A 214 0.78 -6.74 2.84
CA ILE A 214 0.12 -5.43 2.70
C ILE A 214 -1.37 -5.57 3.01
N ARG A 215 -2.01 -6.62 2.53
CA ARG A 215 -3.41 -6.90 2.77
C ARG A 215 -3.69 -7.09 4.26
N TYR A 216 -2.84 -7.84 4.96
CA TYR A 216 -2.90 -7.98 6.41
C TYR A 216 -2.72 -6.62 7.11
N LEU A 217 -1.73 -5.82 6.70
CA LEU A 217 -1.48 -4.48 7.24
C LEU A 217 -2.69 -3.56 7.12
N LEU A 218 -3.48 -3.73 6.06
CA LEU A 218 -4.68 -2.94 5.74
C LEU A 218 -5.98 -3.61 6.22
N ASN A 219 -5.91 -4.72 6.96
CA ASN A 219 -7.05 -5.53 7.41
C ASN A 219 -7.93 -6.06 6.27
N ASP A 220 -7.31 -6.48 5.17
CA ASP A 220 -8.00 -7.02 3.99
C ASP A 220 -8.02 -8.55 3.99
N SER A 221 -8.94 -9.15 4.76
CA SER A 221 -9.30 -10.58 4.62
C SER A 221 -8.10 -11.56 4.68
N VAL A 222 -7.07 -11.21 5.44
CA VAL A 222 -5.84 -12.02 5.61
C VAL A 222 -5.49 -12.10 7.08
N ASP A 223 -5.26 -13.32 7.56
CA ASP A 223 -4.68 -13.59 8.88
C ASP A 223 -3.17 -13.83 8.74
N TYR A 224 -2.42 -13.47 9.77
CA TYR A 224 -0.99 -13.75 9.87
C TYR A 224 -0.67 -14.57 11.09
N ASN A 225 0.09 -15.65 10.90
CA ASN A 225 0.62 -16.48 11.96
C ASN A 225 2.12 -16.18 12.13
N SER A 226 2.48 -15.56 13.24
CA SER A 226 3.86 -15.15 13.54
C SER A 226 4.80 -16.32 13.83
N GLU A 227 4.29 -17.45 14.36
CA GLU A 227 5.11 -18.63 14.64
C GLU A 227 5.60 -19.30 13.36
N THR A 228 4.77 -19.31 12.33
CA THR A 228 5.07 -19.97 11.05
C THR A 228 5.50 -18.96 9.97
N ASN A 229 5.41 -17.66 10.23
CA ASN A 229 5.60 -16.58 9.26
C ASN A 229 4.75 -16.81 7.99
N ARG A 230 3.44 -17.08 8.18
CA ARG A 230 2.52 -17.41 7.09
C ARG A 230 1.28 -16.56 7.12
N TYR A 231 0.82 -16.21 5.94
CA TYR A 231 -0.43 -15.52 5.69
C TYR A 231 -1.48 -16.52 5.21
N THR A 232 -2.71 -16.36 5.67
CA THR A 232 -3.84 -17.24 5.30
C THR A 232 -5.02 -16.37 4.91
N GLU A 233 -5.68 -16.72 3.83
CA GLU A 233 -6.89 -16.03 3.38
C GLU A 233 -8.03 -16.27 4.35
N ASN A 234 -8.68 -15.19 4.80
CA ASN A 234 -9.79 -15.22 5.74
C ASN A 234 -10.80 -14.11 5.41
N PHE A 235 -11.72 -14.39 4.47
CA PHE A 235 -12.68 -13.41 4.00
C PHE A 235 -13.52 -12.81 5.14
N ASN A 236 -13.41 -11.51 5.36
CA ASN A 236 -14.09 -10.77 6.43
C ASN A 236 -15.38 -10.06 5.99
N GLY A 237 -15.80 -10.22 4.72
CA GLY A 237 -17.02 -9.61 4.16
C GLY A 237 -16.84 -8.18 3.63
N GLY A 238 -15.67 -7.56 3.79
CA GLY A 238 -15.40 -6.19 3.34
C GLY A 238 -14.86 -6.10 1.92
N HIS A 239 -15.09 -4.95 1.25
CA HIS A 239 -14.40 -4.59 0.02
C HIS A 239 -12.91 -4.40 0.30
N SER A 240 -12.05 -4.98 -0.55
CA SER A 240 -10.61 -4.79 -0.40
C SER A 240 -10.21 -3.31 -0.51
N PRO A 241 -9.22 -2.85 0.26
CA PRO A 241 -8.70 -1.48 0.17
C PRO A 241 -7.82 -1.27 -1.08
N ILE A 242 -7.45 -0.02 -1.33
CA ILE A 242 -6.40 0.33 -2.28
C ILE A 242 -5.07 -0.25 -1.79
N LEU A 243 -4.49 -1.14 -2.57
CA LEU A 243 -3.17 -1.72 -2.31
C LEU A 243 -2.03 -0.91 -2.94
N GLY A 244 -2.30 -0.13 -3.98
CA GLY A 244 -1.28 0.62 -4.69
C GLY A 244 -1.80 1.47 -5.84
N TRP A 245 -0.85 2.06 -6.56
CA TRP A 245 -1.09 2.93 -7.71
C TRP A 245 -0.19 2.53 -8.87
N VAL A 246 -0.81 2.31 -10.02
CA VAL A 246 -0.13 1.90 -11.25
C VAL A 246 0.40 3.14 -11.99
N ALA A 247 1.40 2.95 -12.85
CA ALA A 247 2.06 4.03 -13.59
C ALA A 247 1.14 4.85 -14.50
N ASP A 248 -0.04 4.35 -14.85
CA ASP A 248 -1.07 5.05 -15.60
C ASP A 248 -2.04 5.87 -14.71
N GLY A 249 -1.83 5.84 -13.39
CA GLY A 249 -2.60 6.61 -12.39
C GLY A 249 -3.84 5.91 -11.86
N HIS A 250 -4.15 4.71 -12.35
CA HIS A 250 -5.27 3.93 -11.82
C HIS A 250 -4.90 3.22 -10.51
N PRO A 251 -5.86 3.10 -9.56
CA PRO A 251 -5.64 2.34 -8.35
C PRO A 251 -5.62 0.84 -8.62
N ILE A 252 -4.91 0.09 -7.77
CA ILE A 252 -5.03 -1.35 -7.67
C ILE A 252 -5.58 -1.71 -6.29
N TYR A 253 -6.62 -2.52 -6.28
CA TYR A 253 -7.28 -3.04 -5.08
C TYR A 253 -6.87 -4.48 -4.79
N GLY A 254 -7.14 -4.94 -3.57
CA GLY A 254 -7.11 -6.36 -3.26
C GLY A 254 -8.23 -7.13 -4.00
N PRO A 255 -8.37 -8.45 -3.73
CA PRO A 255 -9.15 -9.33 -4.60
C PRO A 255 -10.66 -9.30 -4.39
N TYR A 256 -11.16 -8.63 -3.34
CA TYR A 256 -12.58 -8.59 -3.02
C TYR A 256 -13.22 -7.28 -3.44
N GLY A 257 -14.28 -7.37 -4.23
CA GLY A 257 -15.04 -6.21 -4.71
C GLY A 257 -16.55 -6.46 -4.69
N PHE A 258 -17.32 -5.43 -4.90
CA PHE A 258 -18.78 -5.51 -5.01
C PHE A 258 -19.19 -6.46 -6.14
N SER A 259 -20.19 -7.29 -5.91
CA SER A 259 -20.68 -8.26 -6.91
C SER A 259 -21.34 -7.58 -8.11
N ASP A 260 -22.03 -6.46 -7.87
CA ASP A 260 -22.48 -5.52 -8.90
C ASP A 260 -21.52 -4.33 -8.90
N PRO A 261 -20.82 -4.07 -10.02
CA PRO A 261 -19.83 -2.99 -10.08
C PRO A 261 -20.44 -1.58 -10.02
N GLU A 262 -21.76 -1.43 -10.13
CA GLU A 262 -22.44 -0.14 -10.08
C GLU A 262 -23.17 0.11 -8.74
N ASP A 263 -23.16 -0.87 -7.80
CA ASP A 263 -23.91 -0.82 -6.57
C ASP A 263 -23.03 -1.01 -5.31
N LEU A 264 -22.86 0.06 -4.52
CA LEU A 264 -22.12 0.05 -3.24
C LEU A 264 -22.76 -0.81 -2.15
N ASP A 265 -24.05 -1.12 -2.26
CA ASP A 265 -24.79 -1.94 -1.31
C ASP A 265 -24.82 -3.42 -1.72
N SER A 266 -24.28 -3.76 -2.90
CA SER A 266 -24.23 -5.15 -3.35
C SER A 266 -23.25 -5.98 -2.51
N PRO A 267 -23.46 -7.31 -2.37
CA PRO A 267 -22.56 -8.17 -1.63
C PRO A 267 -21.12 -8.12 -2.16
N VAL A 268 -20.17 -8.13 -1.25
CA VAL A 268 -18.74 -8.25 -1.60
C VAL A 268 -18.37 -9.71 -1.82
N ARG A 269 -17.57 -9.99 -2.81
CA ARG A 269 -17.05 -11.32 -3.12
C ARG A 269 -15.68 -11.30 -3.77
N LEU A 270 -15.04 -12.46 -3.81
CA LEU A 270 -13.82 -12.66 -4.59
C LEU A 270 -14.10 -12.42 -6.09
N LEU A 271 -13.30 -11.56 -6.72
CA LEU A 271 -13.42 -11.25 -8.14
C LEU A 271 -12.69 -12.30 -8.99
N ARG A 272 -13.33 -12.69 -10.10
CA ARG A 272 -12.84 -13.75 -10.97
C ARG A 272 -11.99 -13.17 -12.10
N SER A 273 -10.76 -13.69 -12.25
CA SER A 273 -9.87 -13.35 -13.37
C SER A 273 -10.53 -13.61 -14.72
N GLY A 274 -10.29 -12.71 -15.67
CA GLY A 274 -10.63 -12.87 -17.09
C GLY A 274 -9.77 -13.91 -17.82
N TYR A 275 -8.79 -14.53 -17.18
CA TYR A 275 -7.88 -15.47 -17.81
C TYR A 275 -8.07 -16.90 -17.32
N GLN A 276 -7.70 -17.85 -18.18
CA GLN A 276 -7.63 -19.27 -17.86
C GLN A 276 -6.50 -19.95 -18.61
N LYS A 277 -6.04 -21.10 -18.11
CA LYS A 277 -5.03 -21.91 -18.82
C LYS A 277 -5.56 -22.44 -20.15
N ARG A 278 -4.68 -22.57 -21.13
CA ARG A 278 -4.97 -23.17 -22.45
C ARG A 278 -4.89 -24.70 -22.37
N ASP A 279 -5.79 -25.29 -21.61
CA ASP A 279 -5.91 -26.74 -21.32
C ASP A 279 -7.02 -27.45 -22.12
N GLY A 280 -7.73 -26.68 -22.96
CA GLY A 280 -8.87 -27.16 -23.74
C GLY A 280 -10.23 -26.86 -23.11
N SER A 281 -10.27 -26.37 -21.87
CA SER A 281 -11.51 -25.93 -21.24
C SER A 281 -12.10 -24.71 -21.95
N ASN A 282 -13.42 -24.58 -21.94
CA ASN A 282 -14.18 -23.49 -22.57
C ASN A 282 -13.78 -23.20 -24.03
N GLY A 283 -13.34 -24.24 -24.79
CA GLY A 283 -12.93 -24.09 -26.17
C GLY A 283 -11.51 -23.55 -26.38
N SER A 284 -10.72 -23.33 -25.31
CA SER A 284 -9.33 -22.92 -25.44
C SER A 284 -8.46 -23.96 -26.14
N THR A 285 -7.37 -23.54 -26.76
CA THR A 285 -6.37 -24.45 -27.33
C THR A 285 -5.82 -25.36 -26.23
N ASN A 286 -5.79 -26.66 -26.43
CA ASN A 286 -5.18 -27.59 -25.49
C ASN A 286 -3.69 -27.77 -25.79
N LEU A 287 -2.83 -26.97 -25.13
CA LEU A 287 -1.37 -26.95 -25.35
C LEU A 287 -0.67 -28.26 -25.00
N SER A 288 -1.24 -29.06 -24.10
CA SER A 288 -0.72 -30.40 -23.81
C SER A 288 -0.90 -31.37 -24.99
N ARG A 289 -1.87 -31.10 -25.87
CA ARG A 289 -2.13 -31.92 -27.09
C ARG A 289 -1.50 -31.31 -28.33
N THR A 290 -1.59 -30.00 -28.52
CA THR A 290 -1.14 -29.30 -29.73
C THR A 290 0.32 -28.86 -29.68
N GLY A 291 0.92 -28.83 -28.49
CA GLY A 291 2.17 -28.11 -28.22
C GLY A 291 1.97 -26.58 -28.24
N ARG A 292 3.01 -25.85 -27.92
CA ARG A 292 3.06 -24.38 -27.95
C ARG A 292 3.39 -23.88 -29.35
N THR A 293 2.42 -24.05 -30.28
CA THR A 293 2.58 -23.76 -31.73
C THR A 293 1.81 -22.51 -32.19
N SER A 294 1.01 -21.90 -31.29
CA SER A 294 0.28 -20.66 -31.55
C SER A 294 0.22 -19.81 -30.29
N LEU A 295 0.19 -18.48 -30.46
CA LEU A 295 -0.07 -17.56 -29.36
C LEU A 295 -1.59 -17.45 -29.11
N PRO A 296 -2.00 -16.99 -27.91
CA PRO A 296 -3.38 -16.66 -27.61
C PRO A 296 -3.83 -15.38 -28.33
N ASP A 297 -5.14 -15.22 -28.55
CA ASP A 297 -5.69 -14.10 -29.32
C ASP A 297 -5.41 -12.74 -28.66
N TRP A 298 -5.37 -12.66 -27.34
CA TRP A 298 -5.00 -11.42 -26.65
C TRP A 298 -3.60 -10.91 -27.04
N ALA A 299 -2.64 -11.80 -27.37
CA ALA A 299 -1.31 -11.39 -27.82
C ALA A 299 -1.35 -10.64 -29.15
N ASN A 300 -2.28 -10.98 -30.02
CA ASN A 300 -2.51 -10.23 -31.27
C ASN A 300 -3.26 -8.93 -30.97
N ARG A 301 -4.37 -9.00 -30.28
CA ARG A 301 -5.25 -7.85 -30.04
C ARG A 301 -4.54 -6.74 -29.24
N LEU A 302 -3.83 -7.08 -28.16
CA LEU A 302 -3.19 -6.10 -27.29
C LEU A 302 -1.79 -5.70 -27.75
N GLN A 303 -1.05 -6.63 -28.40
CA GLN A 303 0.38 -6.45 -28.66
C GLN A 303 0.75 -6.53 -30.14
N GLY A 304 -0.22 -6.77 -31.03
CA GLY A 304 0.02 -6.89 -32.46
C GLY A 304 0.87 -8.12 -32.87
N ARG A 305 1.01 -9.11 -31.97
CA ARG A 305 1.81 -10.33 -32.21
C ARG A 305 0.98 -11.33 -33.02
N SER A 306 1.61 -11.94 -34.03
CA SER A 306 0.93 -12.99 -34.84
C SER A 306 0.58 -14.19 -33.95
N THR A 307 -0.69 -14.62 -33.99
CA THR A 307 -1.10 -15.87 -33.31
C THR A 307 -0.55 -17.12 -34.00
N SER A 308 -0.28 -17.06 -35.33
CA SER A 308 0.35 -18.13 -36.10
C SER A 308 1.87 -17.99 -36.02
N LEU A 309 2.54 -19.05 -35.58
CA LEU A 309 3.99 -19.09 -35.40
C LEU A 309 4.69 -19.93 -36.45
N ALA A 310 5.88 -19.52 -36.85
CA ALA A 310 6.80 -20.37 -37.59
C ALA A 310 7.46 -21.41 -36.66
N ALA A 311 7.97 -22.50 -37.21
CA ALA A 311 8.54 -23.58 -36.38
C ALA A 311 9.69 -23.14 -35.47
N ASN A 312 10.47 -22.14 -35.89
CA ASN A 312 11.53 -21.55 -35.08
C ASN A 312 11.03 -20.57 -33.99
N GLN A 313 9.72 -20.43 -33.83
CA GLN A 313 9.05 -19.63 -32.79
C GLN A 313 8.22 -20.52 -31.85
N TYR A 314 8.18 -21.83 -32.09
CA TYR A 314 7.44 -22.72 -31.21
C TYR A 314 8.08 -22.78 -29.84
N GLY A 315 7.24 -22.86 -28.79
CA GLY A 315 7.68 -23.09 -27.43
C GLY A 315 7.92 -24.58 -27.15
N PRO A 316 8.48 -24.93 -25.99
CA PRO A 316 8.71 -26.31 -25.61
C PRO A 316 7.38 -27.02 -25.37
N ALA A 317 7.35 -28.34 -25.55
CA ALA A 317 6.21 -29.16 -25.20
C ALA A 317 5.87 -29.04 -23.70
N VAL A 318 4.59 -29.09 -23.36
CA VAL A 318 4.16 -29.14 -21.95
C VAL A 318 4.71 -30.42 -21.32
N SER A 319 5.42 -30.27 -20.21
CA SER A 319 6.12 -31.33 -19.49
C SER A 319 6.33 -30.96 -18.02
N THR A 320 6.98 -31.80 -17.26
CA THR A 320 7.35 -31.49 -15.87
C THR A 320 8.34 -30.32 -15.74
N ALA A 321 9.19 -30.10 -16.75
CA ALA A 321 10.10 -28.96 -16.79
C ALA A 321 9.43 -27.67 -17.29
N TYR A 322 8.43 -27.80 -18.17
CA TYR A 322 7.70 -26.70 -18.79
C TYR A 322 6.20 -26.92 -18.58
N ILE A 323 5.77 -26.84 -17.33
CA ILE A 323 4.37 -27.07 -16.96
C ILE A 323 3.43 -26.10 -17.65
N LEU A 324 2.15 -26.42 -17.77
CA LEU A 324 1.15 -25.50 -18.29
C LEU A 324 0.96 -24.33 -17.31
N GLY A 325 1.20 -23.11 -17.79
CA GLY A 325 1.30 -21.88 -16.99
C GLY A 325 2.74 -21.39 -16.81
N HIS A 326 3.74 -22.13 -17.33
CA HIS A 326 5.15 -21.70 -17.27
C HIS A 326 5.40 -20.39 -18.03
N TYR A 327 4.62 -20.15 -19.08
CA TYR A 327 4.68 -18.93 -19.89
C TYR A 327 3.36 -18.16 -19.81
N LEU A 328 3.43 -16.84 -19.93
CA LEU A 328 2.27 -15.97 -19.95
C LEU A 328 1.32 -16.32 -21.11
N GLU A 329 1.88 -16.77 -22.23
CA GLU A 329 1.13 -17.18 -23.42
C GLU A 329 0.45 -18.56 -23.26
N ASP A 330 0.65 -19.24 -22.15
CA ASP A 330 -0.11 -20.43 -21.78
C ASP A 330 -1.54 -20.11 -21.30
N TYR A 331 -1.88 -18.82 -21.18
CA TYR A 331 -3.20 -18.38 -20.77
C TYR A 331 -3.98 -17.79 -21.93
N ALA A 332 -5.27 -18.03 -21.96
CA ALA A 332 -6.24 -17.41 -22.86
C ALA A 332 -7.11 -16.43 -22.09
N TYR A 333 -7.48 -15.32 -22.72
CA TYR A 333 -8.51 -14.44 -22.19
C TYR A 333 -9.90 -15.05 -22.45
N LYS A 334 -10.74 -15.11 -21.43
CA LYS A 334 -12.05 -15.78 -21.50
C LYS A 334 -13.00 -15.12 -22.48
N GLY A 335 -12.91 -13.78 -22.66
CA GLY A 335 -13.68 -13.07 -23.65
C GLY A 335 -13.39 -13.52 -25.09
N ASP A 336 -12.13 -13.91 -25.40
CA ASP A 336 -11.75 -14.47 -26.71
C ASP A 336 -12.36 -15.86 -26.94
N LEU A 337 -12.80 -16.53 -25.91
CA LEU A 337 -13.43 -17.85 -25.96
C LEU A 337 -14.96 -17.76 -26.01
N GLY A 338 -15.52 -16.55 -26.08
CA GLY A 338 -16.96 -16.31 -26.11
C GLY A 338 -17.65 -16.35 -24.74
N LEU A 339 -16.89 -16.30 -23.65
CA LEU A 339 -17.43 -16.17 -22.30
C LEU A 339 -17.77 -14.69 -22.02
N SER A 340 -18.74 -14.46 -21.13
CA SER A 340 -19.33 -13.16 -20.86
C SER A 340 -18.69 -12.48 -19.64
N HIS A 341 -18.18 -11.26 -19.84
CA HIS A 341 -17.78 -10.39 -18.73
C HIS A 341 -19.00 -10.04 -17.86
N GLY A 342 -18.82 -10.07 -16.55
CA GLY A 342 -19.88 -9.88 -15.55
C GLY A 342 -20.61 -11.18 -15.18
N GLU A 343 -20.70 -12.16 -16.08
CA GLU A 343 -21.35 -13.45 -15.83
C GLU A 343 -20.34 -14.56 -15.52
N ASP A 344 -19.38 -14.80 -16.43
CA ASP A 344 -18.39 -15.87 -16.30
C ASP A 344 -17.10 -15.43 -15.60
N PHE A 345 -16.75 -14.15 -15.72
CA PHE A 345 -15.59 -13.51 -15.12
C PHE A 345 -15.86 -12.02 -14.85
N ASP A 346 -15.07 -11.39 -13.99
CA ASP A 346 -15.34 -10.04 -13.49
C ASP A 346 -14.34 -8.98 -13.94
N LEU A 347 -13.15 -9.41 -14.35
CA LEU A 347 -12.05 -8.52 -14.70
C LEU A 347 -11.71 -8.66 -16.18
N ASP A 348 -11.52 -7.54 -16.85
CA ASP A 348 -11.18 -7.48 -18.27
C ASP A 348 -9.75 -7.99 -18.57
N GLU A 349 -9.32 -7.83 -19.80
CA GLU A 349 -7.99 -8.26 -20.28
C GLU A 349 -6.84 -7.45 -19.68
N TYR A 350 -7.12 -6.31 -19.05
CA TYR A 350 -6.16 -5.50 -18.29
C TYR A 350 -6.10 -5.88 -16.80
N ASN A 351 -6.92 -6.83 -16.38
CA ASN A 351 -7.14 -7.24 -14.99
C ASN A 351 -7.82 -6.17 -14.14
N GLY A 352 -8.75 -5.46 -14.74
CA GLY A 352 -9.50 -4.40 -14.11
C GLY A 352 -10.96 -4.36 -14.52
N ARG A 353 -11.67 -3.39 -13.98
CA ARG A 353 -13.04 -3.06 -14.35
C ARG A 353 -13.38 -1.64 -13.94
N PHE A 354 -14.36 -1.02 -14.58
CA PHE A 354 -15.02 0.17 -14.03
C PHE A 354 -15.98 -0.26 -12.93
N CYS A 355 -15.87 0.35 -11.75
CA CYS A 355 -16.74 0.03 -10.61
C CYS A 355 -16.76 1.16 -9.58
N VAL A 356 -17.82 1.16 -8.76
CA VAL A 356 -17.85 1.93 -7.52
C VAL A 356 -16.99 1.23 -6.46
N THR A 357 -16.36 2.03 -5.59
CA THR A 357 -15.57 1.55 -4.45
C THR A 357 -15.80 2.47 -3.25
N PRO A 358 -15.42 2.07 -2.03
CA PRO A 358 -15.56 2.94 -0.86
C PRO A 358 -14.89 4.31 -1.02
N GLU A 359 -13.76 4.38 -1.76
CA GLU A 359 -13.01 5.62 -2.01
C GLU A 359 -13.54 6.39 -3.22
N PHE A 360 -14.20 5.72 -4.15
CA PHE A 360 -14.74 6.30 -5.38
C PHE A 360 -16.21 5.90 -5.57
N PRO A 361 -17.14 6.51 -4.81
CA PRO A 361 -18.56 6.15 -4.87
C PRO A 361 -19.23 6.51 -6.21
N GLU A 362 -18.64 7.43 -6.97
CA GLU A 362 -19.13 7.79 -8.32
C GLU A 362 -18.52 6.90 -9.42
N GLY A 363 -17.68 5.95 -9.03
CA GLY A 363 -17.02 5.01 -9.94
C GLY A 363 -15.60 5.42 -10.33
N VAL A 364 -14.79 4.41 -10.54
CA VAL A 364 -13.41 4.49 -11.03
C VAL A 364 -13.10 3.25 -11.84
N TRP A 365 -12.25 3.37 -12.86
CA TRP A 365 -11.65 2.18 -13.44
C TRP A 365 -10.47 1.76 -12.55
N ALA A 366 -10.44 0.52 -12.11
CA ALA A 366 -9.46 0.01 -11.16
C ALA A 366 -8.95 -1.38 -11.56
N TYR A 367 -7.66 -1.62 -11.29
CA TYR A 367 -7.07 -2.95 -11.29
C TYR A 367 -7.42 -3.69 -10.01
N PHE A 368 -7.38 -5.02 -10.07
CA PHE A 368 -7.61 -5.88 -8.90
C PHE A 368 -6.57 -7.00 -8.84
N THR A 369 -6.04 -7.26 -7.65
CA THR A 369 -5.26 -8.47 -7.41
C THR A 369 -6.14 -9.71 -7.60
N THR A 370 -5.63 -10.74 -8.27
CA THR A 370 -6.37 -11.98 -8.51
C THR A 370 -5.77 -13.16 -7.75
N ILE A 371 -6.63 -13.87 -7.01
CA ILE A 371 -6.32 -15.05 -6.22
C ILE A 371 -7.41 -16.11 -6.38
N SER A 372 -7.09 -17.35 -6.00
CA SER A 372 -8.07 -18.38 -5.68
C SER A 372 -8.57 -18.25 -4.24
N ALA A 373 -9.58 -19.03 -3.87
CA ALA A 373 -10.21 -18.94 -2.56
C ALA A 373 -9.27 -19.26 -1.37
N ASP A 374 -8.14 -19.92 -1.62
CA ASP A 374 -7.10 -20.25 -0.64
C ASP A 374 -5.96 -19.22 -0.62
N GLY A 375 -6.11 -18.08 -1.33
CA GLY A 375 -5.10 -17.02 -1.40
C GLY A 375 -3.99 -17.24 -2.44
N THR A 376 -3.98 -18.37 -3.15
CA THR A 376 -2.99 -18.64 -4.20
C THR A 376 -3.16 -17.63 -5.34
N PRO A 377 -2.09 -16.94 -5.75
CA PRO A 377 -2.15 -16.00 -6.88
C PRO A 377 -2.63 -16.64 -8.18
N VAL A 378 -3.52 -15.94 -8.88
CA VAL A 378 -4.09 -16.34 -10.17
C VAL A 378 -3.67 -15.34 -11.25
N PHE A 379 -3.24 -15.85 -12.42
CA PHE A 379 -2.84 -15.01 -13.55
C PHE A 379 -3.97 -14.05 -13.97
N PRO A 380 -3.69 -12.78 -14.24
CA PRO A 380 -2.39 -12.11 -14.37
C PRO A 380 -1.91 -11.41 -13.08
N TYR A 381 -2.36 -11.82 -11.92
CA TYR A 381 -1.94 -11.43 -10.59
C TYR A 381 -2.38 -10.04 -10.15
N ASN A 382 -1.86 -8.98 -10.77
CA ASN A 382 -2.11 -7.59 -10.40
C ASN A 382 -2.56 -6.76 -11.61
N VAL A 383 -1.74 -6.68 -12.65
CA VAL A 383 -1.98 -5.91 -13.86
C VAL A 383 -1.86 -6.86 -15.06
N GLY A 384 -2.72 -6.71 -16.04
CA GLY A 384 -2.64 -7.47 -17.31
C GLY A 384 -1.35 -7.22 -18.07
N ARG A 385 -1.24 -7.78 -19.27
CA ARG A 385 -0.04 -7.62 -20.10
C ARG A 385 0.09 -6.25 -20.76
N ASN A 386 -0.95 -5.41 -20.67
CA ASN A 386 -0.93 -4.02 -21.11
C ASN A 386 -1.53 -3.14 -20.00
N PHE A 387 -1.10 -1.90 -19.95
CA PHE A 387 -1.76 -0.89 -19.13
C PHE A 387 -3.13 -0.54 -19.73
N TYR A 388 -4.09 -0.24 -18.88
CA TYR A 388 -5.38 0.28 -19.30
C TYR A 388 -5.25 1.70 -19.85
N GLY A 389 -4.61 2.59 -19.08
CA GLY A 389 -4.33 3.97 -19.47
C GLY A 389 -2.94 4.16 -20.08
N THR A 390 -2.52 5.39 -20.22
CA THR A 390 -1.15 5.72 -20.66
C THR A 390 -0.22 5.79 -19.44
N PRO A 391 0.80 4.92 -19.35
CA PRO A 391 1.72 4.92 -18.21
C PRO A 391 2.68 6.10 -18.31
N THR A 392 2.37 7.18 -17.59
CA THR A 392 3.22 8.38 -17.50
C THR A 392 3.95 8.48 -16.16
N GLY A 393 3.55 7.65 -15.18
CA GLY A 393 4.26 7.47 -13.91
C GLY A 393 5.67 6.93 -14.13
N SER A 394 6.62 7.41 -13.35
CA SER A 394 8.03 7.05 -13.50
C SER A 394 8.86 7.44 -12.29
N SER A 395 10.02 6.81 -12.12
CA SER A 395 11.05 7.32 -11.22
C SER A 395 11.54 8.68 -11.69
N VAL A 396 11.77 9.57 -10.74
CA VAL A 396 12.32 10.92 -10.97
C VAL A 396 13.48 11.19 -10.02
N ASN A 397 14.40 12.06 -10.43
CA ASN A 397 15.56 12.38 -9.60
C ASN A 397 15.25 13.47 -8.56
N THR A 398 14.28 14.34 -8.85
CA THR A 398 13.95 15.49 -8.01
C THR A 398 12.43 15.67 -7.95
N ILE A 399 11.95 16.15 -6.81
CA ILE A 399 10.58 16.66 -6.65
C ILE A 399 10.63 18.15 -6.99
N PRO A 400 9.70 18.69 -7.81
CA PRO A 400 9.65 20.12 -8.11
C PRO A 400 9.51 20.98 -6.84
N GLU A 401 10.21 22.13 -6.78
CA GLU A 401 10.18 23.03 -5.62
C GLU A 401 8.80 23.61 -5.33
N ASN A 402 7.96 23.73 -6.35
CA ASN A 402 6.58 24.23 -6.22
C ASN A 402 5.57 23.13 -5.84
N ALA A 403 5.97 21.88 -5.74
CA ALA A 403 5.08 20.81 -5.28
C ALA A 403 4.72 21.01 -3.81
N SER A 404 3.44 20.86 -3.49
CA SER A 404 2.92 20.95 -2.12
C SER A 404 3.36 19.74 -1.31
N LEU A 405 3.87 19.96 -0.11
CA LEU A 405 4.25 18.92 0.83
C LEU A 405 3.00 18.40 1.55
N SER A 406 2.73 17.10 1.46
CA SER A 406 1.66 16.42 2.20
C SER A 406 2.19 15.65 3.42
N PHE A 407 3.35 15.02 3.27
CA PHE A 407 4.02 14.29 4.36
C PHE A 407 5.53 14.30 4.18
N ILE A 408 6.26 14.44 5.27
CA ILE A 408 7.71 14.24 5.32
C ILE A 408 8.11 13.60 6.66
N GLY A 409 8.95 12.59 6.59
CA GLY A 409 9.47 11.89 7.77
C GLY A 409 10.40 10.75 7.39
N GLY A 410 10.97 10.09 8.38
CA GLY A 410 11.84 8.94 8.20
C GLY A 410 13.34 9.26 8.05
N PRO A 411 14.23 8.25 8.18
CA PRO A 411 15.68 8.44 8.22
C PRO A 411 16.30 8.69 6.84
N SER A 412 15.57 8.48 5.73
CA SER A 412 16.06 8.85 4.40
C SER A 412 16.11 10.36 4.20
N THR A 413 15.37 11.10 5.00
CA THR A 413 15.44 12.54 5.14
C THR A 413 16.13 12.86 6.46
N GLN A 414 17.45 12.89 6.47
CA GLN A 414 18.21 13.30 7.67
C GLN A 414 17.84 14.74 8.09
N HIS A 415 17.28 15.52 7.16
CA HIS A 415 16.84 16.88 7.41
C HIS A 415 15.39 17.04 6.98
N THR A 416 14.56 17.38 7.94
CA THR A 416 13.15 17.71 7.73
C THR A 416 13.03 19.13 7.21
N ALA A 417 12.11 19.39 6.27
CA ALA A 417 11.83 20.75 5.81
C ALA A 417 11.37 21.64 6.96
N VAL A 418 11.94 22.84 7.04
CA VAL A 418 11.62 23.84 8.05
C VAL A 418 10.97 25.02 7.37
N GLU A 419 9.72 25.32 7.73
CA GLU A 419 9.08 26.58 7.33
C GLU A 419 9.55 27.70 8.26
N ILE A 420 10.03 28.79 7.69
CA ILE A 420 10.51 29.95 8.44
C ILE A 420 9.58 31.14 8.21
N ARG A 421 8.96 31.62 9.26
CA ARG A 421 8.17 32.87 9.25
C ARG A 421 8.84 33.90 10.11
N LYS A 422 9.08 35.10 9.55
CA LYS A 422 9.67 36.24 10.25
C LYS A 422 8.60 37.28 10.56
N ASN A 423 8.49 37.65 11.83
CA ASN A 423 7.63 38.73 12.29
C ASN A 423 8.45 39.66 13.19
N GLY A 424 8.83 40.85 12.71
CA GLY A 424 9.72 41.76 13.41
C GLY A 424 11.11 41.13 13.64
N GLY A 425 11.58 41.13 14.88
CA GLY A 425 12.85 40.51 15.30
C GLY A 425 12.73 39.02 15.71
N VAL A 426 11.58 38.40 15.48
CA VAL A 426 11.31 37.02 15.86
C VAL A 426 11.13 36.16 14.62
N MET A 427 11.78 35.02 14.59
CA MET A 427 11.58 33.97 13.60
C MET A 427 10.88 32.79 14.26
N THR A 428 9.82 32.32 13.63
CA THR A 428 9.16 31.06 13.97
C THR A 428 9.56 30.02 12.95
N LEU A 429 10.12 28.91 13.43
CA LEU A 429 10.47 27.76 12.61
C LEU A 429 9.46 26.65 12.91
N THR A 430 8.80 26.16 11.88
CA THR A 430 7.79 25.09 12.00
C THR A 430 8.17 23.92 11.09
N TRP A 431 7.99 22.71 11.58
CA TRP A 431 8.30 21.48 10.82
C TRP A 431 7.32 20.37 11.13
N SER A 432 7.17 19.45 10.19
CA SER A 432 6.43 18.22 10.39
C SER A 432 7.24 17.26 11.27
N THR A 433 6.55 16.57 12.16
CA THR A 433 7.15 15.61 13.10
C THR A 433 6.43 14.27 13.03
N VAL A 434 7.14 13.25 13.51
CA VAL A 434 6.54 11.96 13.88
C VAL A 434 6.44 11.95 15.40
N GLU A 435 5.29 11.63 15.96
CA GLU A 435 5.07 11.54 17.40
C GLU A 435 6.11 10.61 18.04
N GLY A 436 6.70 11.03 19.14
CA GLY A 436 7.80 10.33 19.81
C GLY A 436 9.19 10.51 19.16
N GLY A 437 9.26 11.05 17.95
CA GLY A 437 10.54 11.34 17.30
C GLY A 437 11.32 12.46 17.95
N SER A 438 12.64 12.32 18.01
CA SER A 438 13.57 13.33 18.53
C SER A 438 14.14 14.18 17.40
N TYR A 439 14.19 15.48 17.61
CA TYR A 439 14.62 16.46 16.60
C TYR A 439 15.58 17.48 17.21
N GLN A 440 16.70 17.74 16.53
CA GLN A 440 17.66 18.78 16.87
C GLN A 440 17.68 19.85 15.78
N LEU A 441 17.39 21.10 16.17
CA LEU A 441 17.58 22.26 15.31
C LEU A 441 19.05 22.63 15.27
N GLU A 442 19.57 22.85 14.07
CA GLU A 442 20.93 23.33 13.83
C GLU A 442 20.89 24.62 13.01
N ASN A 443 21.86 25.49 13.23
CA ASN A 443 22.07 26.70 12.41
C ASN A 443 23.49 26.79 11.86
N SER A 444 23.63 27.52 10.75
CA SER A 444 24.91 27.78 10.11
C SER A 444 24.93 29.20 9.53
N THR A 445 26.12 29.78 9.42
CA THR A 445 26.36 31.05 8.71
C THR A 445 27.07 30.87 7.38
N ASP A 446 27.62 29.66 7.11
CA ASP A 446 28.46 29.33 5.95
C ASP A 446 27.99 28.10 5.16
N LEU A 447 26.94 27.40 5.63
CA LEU A 447 26.44 26.12 5.13
C LEU A 447 27.41 24.92 5.27
N GLU A 448 28.57 25.15 5.87
CA GLU A 448 29.60 24.12 6.10
C GLU A 448 29.63 23.72 7.57
N THR A 449 29.70 24.70 8.47
CA THR A 449 29.75 24.49 9.91
C THR A 449 28.35 24.63 10.50
N TRP A 450 27.85 23.56 11.12
CA TRP A 450 26.54 23.52 11.74
C TRP A 450 26.65 23.42 13.25
N VAL A 451 25.88 24.25 13.94
CA VAL A 451 25.86 24.33 15.40
C VAL A 451 24.44 24.08 15.89
N GLU A 452 24.30 23.26 16.92
CA GLU A 452 23.00 23.00 17.57
C GLU A 452 22.38 24.29 18.11
N GLU A 453 21.09 24.47 17.89
CA GLU A 453 20.32 25.60 18.41
C GLU A 453 19.18 25.12 19.29
N GLY A 454 19.30 25.40 20.58
CA GLY A 454 18.34 24.97 21.58
C GLY A 454 18.51 23.50 22.01
N ALA A 455 17.59 23.04 22.83
CA ALA A 455 17.55 21.64 23.26
C ALA A 455 16.90 20.75 22.20
N GLU A 456 17.24 19.47 22.21
CA GLU A 456 16.54 18.44 21.46
C GLU A 456 15.04 18.45 21.81
N VAL A 457 14.20 18.32 20.78
CA VAL A 457 12.74 18.35 20.91
C VAL A 457 12.19 16.97 20.67
N ILE A 458 11.47 16.42 21.62
CA ILE A 458 10.66 15.22 21.44
C ILE A 458 9.27 15.64 20.94
N ALA A 459 8.84 15.08 19.82
CA ALA A 459 7.56 15.40 19.22
C ALA A 459 6.40 14.71 19.97
N ASP A 460 5.36 15.48 20.23
CA ASP A 460 4.10 15.04 20.85
C ASP A 460 2.93 15.09 19.87
N GLY A 461 3.23 15.10 18.57
CA GLY A 461 2.25 15.17 17.48
C GLY A 461 2.92 15.31 16.13
N THR A 462 2.14 15.67 15.11
CA THR A 462 2.57 15.71 13.69
C THR A 462 3.27 17.02 13.29
N SER A 463 3.37 18.00 14.18
CA SER A 463 3.99 19.30 13.90
C SER A 463 4.57 19.91 15.16
N LYS A 464 5.72 20.51 15.02
CA LYS A 464 6.37 21.32 16.08
C LYS A 464 6.79 22.67 15.55
N SER A 465 6.85 23.65 16.45
CA SER A 465 7.45 24.93 16.16
C SER A 465 8.33 25.41 17.30
N THR A 466 9.35 26.17 16.95
CA THR A 466 10.21 26.86 17.91
C THR A 466 10.43 28.28 17.48
N ILE A 467 10.90 29.12 18.40
CA ILE A 467 11.15 30.53 18.17
C ILE A 467 12.66 30.77 18.28
N SER A 468 13.22 31.36 17.24
CA SER A 468 14.58 31.89 17.24
C SER A 468 14.57 33.41 17.13
N ARG A 469 15.50 34.09 17.77
CA ARG A 469 15.66 35.56 17.63
C ARG A 469 16.50 35.85 16.40
N ALA A 470 15.98 36.71 15.51
CA ALA A 470 16.73 37.19 14.37
C ALA A 470 17.93 37.98 14.84
N GLY A 471 19.14 37.50 14.58
CA GLY A 471 20.38 38.28 14.72
C GLY A 471 20.61 39.19 13.54
N ASN A 472 21.68 39.96 13.58
CA ASN A 472 22.09 40.86 12.48
C ASN A 472 22.86 40.16 11.35
N THR A 473 23.09 38.83 11.46
CA THR A 473 23.79 38.02 10.47
C THR A 473 22.81 37.07 9.80
N SER A 474 22.99 36.81 8.52
CA SER A 474 22.24 35.79 7.78
C SER A 474 22.54 34.42 8.39
N ARG A 475 21.51 33.62 8.60
CA ARG A 475 21.62 32.26 9.12
C ARG A 475 20.81 31.30 8.27
N PHE A 476 21.33 30.12 8.13
CA PHE A 476 20.68 28.94 7.55
C PHE A 476 20.26 28.02 8.66
N TYR A 477 19.14 27.37 8.51
CA TYR A 477 18.61 26.43 9.49
C TYR A 477 18.37 25.09 8.84
N ARG A 478 18.66 24.02 9.57
CA ARG A 478 18.25 22.68 9.23
C ARG A 478 17.77 21.96 10.49
N LEU A 479 16.89 21.01 10.30
CA LEU A 479 16.41 20.17 11.37
C LEU A 479 16.89 18.74 11.14
N LYS A 480 17.57 18.21 12.13
CA LYS A 480 18.06 16.84 12.11
C LYS A 480 17.15 15.99 12.99
N ARG A 481 16.64 14.89 12.43
CA ARG A 481 15.99 13.87 13.25
C ARG A 481 17.09 13.04 13.93
N THR A 482 17.09 13.03 15.24
CA THR A 482 18.14 12.41 16.07
C THR A 482 17.75 11.05 16.60
N GLY A 483 16.45 10.77 16.71
CA GLY A 483 15.97 9.48 17.16
C GLY A 483 14.46 9.34 17.10
N ILE A 484 14.03 8.14 17.42
CA ILE A 484 12.65 7.78 17.72
C ILE A 484 12.63 7.34 19.18
N ALA A 485 11.58 7.69 19.92
CA ALA A 485 11.42 7.20 21.28
C ALA A 485 11.42 5.66 21.28
N ALA A 486 12.02 5.10 22.33
CA ALA A 486 12.21 3.64 22.42
C ALA A 486 10.89 2.84 22.33
N TYR A 487 9.76 3.45 22.70
CA TYR A 487 8.45 2.80 22.59
C TYR A 487 8.02 2.56 21.13
N ASP A 488 8.47 3.39 20.14
CA ASP A 488 8.14 3.21 18.73
C ASP A 488 8.74 1.91 18.16
N GLN A 489 9.80 1.40 18.76
CA GLN A 489 10.42 0.14 18.35
C GLN A 489 9.73 -1.06 19.01
N THR A 490 9.36 -0.95 20.30
CA THR A 490 8.76 -2.05 21.06
C THR A 490 7.25 -2.15 20.85
N GLY A 491 6.56 -1.02 20.68
CA GLY A 491 5.12 -0.99 20.44
C GLY A 491 4.72 -1.61 19.08
N PHE A 492 5.60 -1.55 18.07
CA PHE A 492 5.34 -2.13 16.74
C PHE A 492 5.70 -3.61 16.65
N ASP A 493 6.75 -4.04 17.31
CA ASP A 493 7.11 -5.46 17.33
C ASP A 493 6.02 -6.25 18.06
N ASN A 494 5.38 -5.67 19.06
CA ASN A 494 4.24 -6.27 19.78
C ASN A 494 2.90 -6.20 19.02
N GLN A 495 2.74 -5.38 17.99
CA GLN A 495 1.52 -5.39 17.15
C GLN A 495 1.41 -6.62 16.23
N PHE A 496 2.49 -7.39 16.11
CA PHE A 496 2.54 -8.65 15.35
C PHE A 496 2.81 -9.87 16.26
N GLU A 497 2.97 -9.67 17.55
CA GLU A 497 2.81 -10.75 18.52
C GLU A 497 1.31 -10.92 18.71
N GLU A 498 0.74 -12.02 18.17
CA GLU A 498 -0.58 -12.49 18.58
C GLU A 498 -0.61 -12.50 20.10
N GLU A 499 -1.70 -11.98 20.68
CA GLU A 499 -2.09 -12.40 22.02
C GLU A 499 -2.09 -13.93 22.01
N GLN A 500 -1.06 -14.54 22.58
CA GLN A 500 -1.09 -15.96 22.90
C GLN A 500 -2.41 -16.23 23.61
N PRO A 501 -3.26 -17.17 23.18
CA PRO A 501 -4.41 -17.56 23.96
C PRO A 501 -3.88 -17.96 25.33
N GLY A 502 -4.11 -17.12 26.31
CA GLY A 502 -3.56 -17.24 27.64
C GLY A 502 -3.82 -18.61 28.17
N ASP A 503 -2.76 -19.36 28.43
CA ASP A 503 -2.79 -20.54 29.27
C ASP A 503 -3.30 -20.07 30.65
N GLY A 504 -4.48 -20.56 31.04
CA GLY A 504 -5.21 -20.12 32.20
C GLY A 504 -4.42 -20.32 33.50
N GLY A 505 -3.72 -19.30 33.92
CA GLY A 505 -3.06 -19.21 35.22
C GLY A 505 -3.46 -17.90 35.89
N GLY A 506 -4.53 -17.94 36.67
CA GLY A 506 -5.10 -16.77 37.32
C GLY A 506 -4.17 -16.04 38.27
N ALA A 507 -4.14 -14.73 38.09
CA ALA A 507 -3.99 -13.78 39.19
C ALA A 507 -4.96 -12.64 38.90
N GLY A 508 -5.97 -12.47 39.75
CA GLY A 508 -7.04 -11.50 39.58
C GLY A 508 -6.51 -10.07 39.64
N GLY A 509 -6.41 -9.44 38.47
CA GLY A 509 -6.37 -8.00 38.31
C GLY A 509 -7.75 -7.59 37.82
N GLY A 510 -8.47 -6.76 38.59
CA GLY A 510 -9.79 -6.27 38.18
C GLY A 510 -9.67 -5.39 36.95
N SER A 511 -10.45 -5.69 35.92
CA SER A 511 -10.62 -4.78 34.79
C SER A 511 -11.60 -3.67 35.17
N ASP A 512 -11.20 -2.43 34.98
CA ASP A 512 -12.05 -1.25 35.16
C ASP A 512 -12.77 -0.90 33.87
N ASN A 513 -14.04 -0.48 34.01
CA ASN A 513 -14.83 0.04 32.90
C ASN A 513 -14.89 1.58 32.96
N PHE A 514 -14.70 2.23 31.83
CA PHE A 514 -14.77 3.67 31.72
C PHE A 514 -15.58 4.11 30.49
N VAL A 515 -16.48 5.06 30.69
CA VAL A 515 -17.26 5.65 29.59
C VAL A 515 -16.52 6.85 29.03
N ALA A 516 -15.97 6.71 27.85
CA ALA A 516 -15.25 7.77 27.15
C ALA A 516 -16.20 8.58 26.26
N THR A 517 -16.15 9.91 26.36
CA THR A 517 -16.95 10.85 25.56
C THR A 517 -16.05 11.64 24.62
N PHE A 518 -16.47 11.77 23.37
CA PHE A 518 -15.72 12.46 22.33
C PHE A 518 -16.51 13.65 21.78
N THR A 519 -15.81 14.73 21.42
CA THR A 519 -16.37 15.88 20.70
C THR A 519 -15.86 15.86 19.26
N GLY A 520 -16.76 16.08 18.30
CA GLY A 520 -16.41 16.09 16.89
C GLY A 520 -17.34 15.22 16.04
N PRO A 521 -16.89 14.73 14.90
CA PRO A 521 -17.69 13.86 14.05
C PRO A 521 -18.09 12.58 14.80
N PRO A 522 -19.20 11.92 14.42
CA PRO A 522 -19.63 10.68 15.04
C PRO A 522 -18.51 9.62 15.02
N LEU A 523 -18.39 8.87 16.11
CA LEU A 523 -17.51 7.70 16.17
C LEU A 523 -17.87 6.74 15.03
N PRO A 524 -16.87 6.19 14.32
CA PRO A 524 -17.10 5.20 13.28
C PRO A 524 -17.74 3.92 13.85
N PRO A 525 -18.33 3.05 13.03
CA PRO A 525 -18.83 1.74 13.45
C PRO A 525 -17.78 0.94 14.21
N ALA A 526 -18.20 0.09 15.14
CA ALA A 526 -17.29 -0.66 16.03
C ALA A 526 -16.28 -1.55 15.27
N ASN A 527 -16.66 -2.06 14.11
CA ASN A 527 -15.81 -2.86 13.23
C ASN A 527 -14.69 -2.08 12.53
N ILE A 528 -14.67 -0.76 12.64
CA ILE A 528 -13.63 0.13 12.08
C ILE A 528 -12.69 0.63 13.18
N LEU A 529 -13.03 0.42 14.45
CA LEU A 529 -12.17 0.80 15.59
C LEU A 529 -11.00 -0.19 15.66
N GLN A 530 -9.80 0.28 15.34
CA GLN A 530 -8.61 -0.59 15.21
C GLN A 530 -7.81 -0.72 16.50
N ASP A 531 -7.78 0.32 17.33
CA ASP A 531 -7.03 0.32 18.58
C ASP A 531 -7.68 1.28 19.58
N LEU A 532 -7.81 0.83 20.81
CA LEU A 532 -8.33 1.61 21.93
C LEU A 532 -7.27 1.64 23.01
N ARG A 533 -6.90 2.83 23.47
CA ARG A 533 -5.89 3.01 24.53
C ARG A 533 -6.34 4.05 25.53
N ILE A 534 -5.86 3.91 26.77
CA ILE A 534 -6.05 4.86 27.83
C ILE A 534 -4.71 5.26 28.42
N GLY A 535 -4.46 6.58 28.56
CA GLY A 535 -3.20 7.12 29.07
C GLY A 535 -2.16 7.39 27.98
N ASN A 536 -0.97 7.85 28.39
CA ASN A 536 0.19 8.09 27.53
C ASN A 536 1.47 7.70 28.31
N PRO A 537 2.26 6.68 27.89
CA PRO A 537 1.98 5.72 26.82
C PRO A 537 0.72 4.90 27.12
N GLY A 538 -0.09 4.64 26.11
CA GLY A 538 -1.44 4.11 26.32
C GLY A 538 -1.49 2.64 26.73
N VAL A 539 -2.21 2.34 27.82
CA VAL A 539 -2.60 0.97 28.17
C VAL A 539 -3.67 0.50 27.18
N PRO A 540 -3.53 -0.68 26.58
CA PRO A 540 -4.56 -1.25 25.70
C PRO A 540 -5.91 -1.34 26.41
N ALA A 541 -6.98 -1.04 25.69
CA ALA A 541 -8.35 -1.10 26.18
C ALA A 541 -9.24 -1.85 25.21
N ALA A 542 -10.19 -2.64 25.72
CA ALA A 542 -11.17 -3.35 24.92
C ALA A 542 -12.48 -2.57 24.84
N LEU A 543 -13.12 -2.57 23.68
CA LEU A 543 -14.47 -2.01 23.52
C LEU A 543 -15.50 -2.92 24.20
N VAL A 544 -16.21 -2.41 25.22
CA VAL A 544 -17.30 -3.13 25.87
C VAL A 544 -18.61 -2.83 25.17
N SER A 545 -18.91 -1.55 24.94
CA SER A 545 -20.12 -1.13 24.24
C SER A 545 -19.94 0.22 23.54
N ARG A 546 -20.73 0.43 22.50
CA ARG A 546 -20.93 1.73 21.89
C ARG A 546 -22.25 2.32 22.40
N ASP A 547 -22.15 3.32 23.25
CA ASP A 547 -23.29 3.85 24.00
C ASP A 547 -24.05 4.91 23.18
N SER A 548 -23.34 5.61 22.29
CA SER A 548 -23.91 6.58 21.35
C SER A 548 -22.97 6.87 20.19
N SER A 549 -23.33 7.82 19.34
CA SER A 549 -22.45 8.30 18.26
C SER A 549 -21.17 8.99 18.77
N THR A 550 -21.11 9.36 20.03
CA THR A 550 -19.98 10.09 20.65
C THR A 550 -19.51 9.48 21.97
N GLN A 551 -20.05 8.32 22.36
CA GLN A 551 -19.68 7.65 23.60
C GLN A 551 -19.41 6.16 23.39
N ILE A 552 -18.37 5.66 24.04
CA ILE A 552 -18.05 4.24 24.14
C ILE A 552 -17.73 3.88 25.59
N THR A 553 -18.07 2.66 25.97
CA THR A 553 -17.55 2.04 27.21
C THR A 553 -16.39 1.14 26.86
N ILE A 554 -15.25 1.34 27.53
CA ILE A 554 -14.04 0.54 27.40
C ILE A 554 -13.72 -0.19 28.69
N SER A 555 -13.02 -1.32 28.59
CA SER A 555 -12.45 -2.08 29.71
C SER A 555 -10.94 -2.13 29.57
N PHE A 556 -10.20 -1.98 30.65
CA PHE A 556 -8.74 -1.96 30.65
C PHE A 556 -8.19 -2.35 32.05
N ASP A 557 -6.92 -2.71 32.10
CA ASP A 557 -6.21 -2.96 33.36
C ASP A 557 -5.72 -1.63 33.97
N ALA A 558 -6.46 -1.13 34.96
CA ALA A 558 -6.12 0.12 35.62
C ALA A 558 -4.82 0.05 36.43
N THR A 559 -4.35 -1.14 36.80
CA THR A 559 -3.07 -1.29 37.55
C THR A 559 -1.87 -0.95 36.68
N ALA A 560 -2.01 -1.00 35.36
CA ALA A 560 -0.97 -0.59 34.41
C ALA A 560 -0.89 0.93 34.19
N LEU A 561 -1.87 1.71 34.69
CA LEU A 561 -1.86 3.16 34.62
C LEU A 561 -1.09 3.74 35.79
N GLY A 562 -0.20 4.67 35.53
CA GLY A 562 0.43 5.48 36.58
C GLY A 562 -0.58 6.45 37.21
N PRO A 563 -0.23 7.08 38.35
CA PRO A 563 -1.09 8.06 38.96
C PRO A 563 -1.30 9.27 38.03
N GLY A 564 -2.54 9.74 37.92
CA GLY A 564 -2.87 10.92 37.12
C GLY A 564 -4.19 10.82 36.41
N SER A 565 -4.44 11.76 35.53
CA SER A 565 -5.68 11.85 34.74
C SER A 565 -5.41 11.42 33.29
N HIS A 566 -6.09 10.39 32.82
CA HIS A 566 -5.81 9.70 31.56
C HIS A 566 -6.95 9.89 30.57
N ALA A 567 -6.64 10.33 29.35
CA ALA A 567 -7.58 10.38 28.24
C ALA A 567 -7.67 9.01 27.55
N VAL A 568 -8.80 8.75 26.89
CA VAL A 568 -8.96 7.59 26.00
C VAL A 568 -8.67 8.03 24.58
N TYR A 569 -7.89 7.23 23.88
CA TYR A 569 -7.52 7.41 22.49
C TYR A 569 -8.17 6.31 21.66
N VAL A 570 -8.91 6.71 20.62
CA VAL A 570 -9.51 5.81 19.65
C VAL A 570 -8.80 5.98 18.33
N PHE A 571 -8.19 4.92 17.85
CA PHE A 571 -7.52 4.90 16.56
C PHE A 571 -8.42 4.17 15.56
N PHE A 572 -8.63 4.76 14.40
CA PHE A 572 -9.37 4.15 13.32
C PHE A 572 -8.89 4.67 11.97
N THR A 573 -9.08 3.85 10.95
CA THR A 573 -8.84 4.27 9.57
C THR A 573 -10.19 4.66 8.98
N THR A 574 -10.28 5.87 8.44
CA THR A 574 -11.47 6.31 7.72
C THR A 574 -11.64 5.47 6.44
N PRO A 575 -12.83 5.43 5.84
CA PRO A 575 -13.03 4.80 4.53
C PRO A 575 -12.04 5.29 3.46
N ASN A 576 -11.48 6.49 3.63
CA ASN A 576 -10.49 7.09 2.74
C ASN A 576 -9.04 6.74 3.13
N GLY A 577 -8.83 5.73 3.97
CA GLY A 577 -7.49 5.28 4.37
C GLY A 577 -6.76 6.17 5.38
N ASN A 578 -7.35 7.29 5.81
CA ASN A 578 -6.73 8.17 6.81
C ASN A 578 -6.81 7.55 8.19
N ARG A 579 -5.67 7.36 8.83
CA ARG A 579 -5.62 7.00 10.24
C ARG A 579 -5.92 8.26 11.07
N LEU A 580 -7.02 8.22 11.81
CA LEU A 580 -7.43 9.29 12.71
C LEU A 580 -7.33 8.82 14.15
N THR A 581 -7.02 9.76 15.02
CA THR A 581 -7.07 9.57 16.47
C THR A 581 -8.11 10.52 17.04
N LEU A 582 -9.09 9.98 17.74
CA LEU A 582 -9.98 10.78 18.58
C LEU A 582 -9.54 10.65 20.03
N THR A 583 -9.50 11.78 20.72
CA THR A 583 -9.16 11.83 22.14
C THR A 583 -10.43 12.16 22.93
N SER A 584 -10.70 11.40 23.97
CA SER A 584 -11.85 11.66 24.84
C SER A 584 -11.77 13.03 25.51
N THR A 585 -12.91 13.66 25.67
CA THR A 585 -13.02 14.94 26.40
C THR A 585 -13.03 14.76 27.91
N ASN A 586 -13.50 13.61 28.37
CA ASN A 586 -13.42 13.22 29.78
C ASN A 586 -12.20 12.30 30.00
N ARG A 587 -11.76 12.23 31.25
CA ARG A 587 -10.54 11.52 31.63
C ARG A 587 -10.82 10.56 32.76
N TYR A 588 -10.19 9.40 32.71
CA TYR A 588 -10.12 8.46 33.82
C TYR A 588 -9.05 8.90 34.82
N SER A 589 -9.35 8.79 36.11
CA SER A 589 -8.38 8.98 37.19
C SER A 589 -8.48 7.78 38.11
N PRO A 590 -7.40 6.96 38.23
CA PRO A 590 -7.37 5.78 39.07
C PRO A 590 -7.46 6.14 40.57
#